data_98223251a9ec11a17c2fc072ba9c9626
#
_entry.id   98223251a9ec11a17c2fc072ba9c9626
#
_cell.length_a   1.000
_cell.length_b   1.000
_cell.length_c   1.000
_cell.angle_alpha   90.00
_cell.angle_beta   90.00
_cell.angle_gamma   90.00
#
_symmetry.space_group_name_H-M   'P 1'
#
loop_
_entity.id
_entity.type
_entity.pdbx_description
1 polymer ?
#
loop_
_entity_poly.entity_id
_entity_poly.type
_entity_poly.pdbx_seq_one_letter_code
_entity_poly.pdbx_strand_id
1 'polypeptide(L)'
;MAPMTSTSPTPRPSSLAPEIAARLKRSADGLLPAIAQQYDTGEVLMLGWMDDEALHRTLTTGRCTYWSRSRREYWVKGDTSGHVQHVKSVALDCDGDTVLVKVDQVGAACHTGDRTCFDADVLLADAPAGRAARQ
;
A
#
# COMPACT_ATOMS: atom_id res chain seq x y z
N MET A 1 3.83 37.81 9.75
CA MET A 1 3.87 37.22 9.43
C MET A 1 3.65 36.36 9.10
N ALA A 2 3.40 36.19 9.16
CA ALA A 2 3.26 35.19 8.92
C ALA A 2 3.16 34.56 8.26
N PRO A 3 3.28 34.05 8.01
CA PRO A 3 3.12 33.36 7.05
C PRO A 3 2.27 32.31 6.94
N MET A 4 1.86 32.14 6.79
CA MET A 4 1.37 31.23 6.64
C MET A 4 1.06 30.63 6.00
N THR A 5 1.01 30.80 6.05
CA THR A 5 0.94 30.27 5.31
C THR A 5 0.89 29.18 4.74
N SER A 6 1.45 28.49 5.03
CA SER A 6 1.48 27.19 4.41
C SER A 6 0.11 26.56 4.38
N THR A 7 -0.28 26.09 3.22
CA THR A 7 -1.55 25.39 3.07
C THR A 7 -1.39 23.88 3.21
N SER A 8 -0.14 23.40 3.26
CA SER A 8 0.12 21.96 3.41
C SER A 8 -0.17 21.52 4.82
N PRO A 9 -0.82 20.36 5.00
CA PRO A 9 -1.04 19.83 6.35
C PRO A 9 0.28 19.48 7.00
N THR A 10 0.34 19.66 8.32
CA THR A 10 1.50 19.22 9.09
C THR A 10 1.62 17.71 8.98
N PRO A 11 2.80 17.19 8.63
CA PRO A 11 2.99 15.73 8.58
C PRO A 11 2.73 15.10 9.93
N ARG A 12 2.16 13.92 9.92
CA ARG A 12 1.99 13.15 11.14
C ARG A 12 3.36 12.72 11.64
N PRO A 13 3.55 12.63 12.97
CA PRO A 13 4.83 12.20 13.52
C PRO A 13 5.22 10.82 13.00
N SER A 14 6.51 10.66 12.71
CA SER A 14 7.02 9.39 12.18
C SER A 14 8.47 9.18 12.59
N SER A 15 8.81 7.91 12.82
CA SER A 15 10.17 7.48 13.05
C SER A 15 10.86 6.94 11.80
N LEU A 16 10.27 7.16 10.63
CA LEU A 16 10.84 6.70 9.37
C LEU A 16 12.22 7.32 9.18
N ALA A 17 13.18 6.50 8.74
CA ALA A 17 14.54 6.97 8.50
C ALA A 17 14.56 8.14 7.52
N PRO A 18 15.29 9.24 7.85
CA PRO A 18 15.28 10.43 7.00
C PRO A 18 15.71 10.17 5.55
N GLU A 19 16.65 9.27 5.34
CA GLU A 19 17.12 8.97 3.98
C GLU A 19 16.06 8.25 3.15
N ILE A 20 15.14 7.51 3.79
CA ILE A 20 13.99 6.92 3.10
C ILE A 20 12.95 8.01 2.86
N ALA A 21 12.64 8.78 3.89
CA ALA A 21 11.64 9.84 3.81
C ALA A 21 11.96 10.83 2.68
N ALA A 22 13.25 11.11 2.49
CA ALA A 22 13.68 12.05 1.45
C ALA A 22 13.41 11.56 0.03
N ARG A 23 13.20 10.25 -0.15
CA ARG A 23 12.93 9.68 -1.46
C ARG A 23 11.45 9.59 -1.79
N LEU A 24 10.58 9.90 -0.85
CA LEU A 24 9.13 9.74 -1.02
C LEU A 24 8.52 10.94 -1.70
N LYS A 25 7.73 10.68 -2.74
CA LYS A 25 6.94 11.71 -3.41
C LYS A 25 5.49 11.50 -3.01
N ARG A 26 5.07 12.19 -1.98
CA ARG A 26 3.77 12.00 -1.37
C ARG A 26 2.68 12.79 -2.09
N SER A 27 1.44 12.30 -1.95
CA SER A 27 0.27 13.07 -2.36
C SER A 27 0.09 14.29 -1.47
N ALA A 28 -0.88 15.16 -1.82
CA ALA A 28 -1.13 16.36 -1.05
C ALA A 28 -1.48 16.09 0.40
N ASP A 29 -2.08 14.93 0.69
CA ASP A 29 -2.45 14.55 2.06
C ASP A 29 -1.36 13.69 2.74
N GLY A 30 -0.17 13.63 2.16
CA GLY A 30 0.97 12.97 2.78
C GLY A 30 0.99 11.47 2.62
N LEU A 31 0.32 10.94 1.61
CA LEU A 31 0.14 9.50 1.46
C LEU A 31 0.80 8.99 0.17
N LEU A 32 1.14 7.70 0.21
CA LEU A 32 1.60 6.93 -0.93
C LEU A 32 0.67 5.74 -1.11
N PRO A 33 0.30 5.40 -2.34
CA PRO A 33 -0.37 4.12 -2.58
C PRO A 33 0.62 2.98 -2.34
N ALA A 34 0.14 1.92 -1.72
CA ALA A 34 0.94 0.75 -1.43
C ALA A 34 0.25 -0.47 -2.04
N ILE A 35 0.93 -1.12 -2.95
CA ILE A 35 0.44 -2.32 -3.61
C ILE A 35 0.96 -3.53 -2.84
N ALA A 36 0.06 -4.42 -2.42
CA ALA A 36 0.43 -5.67 -1.80
C ALA A 36 0.35 -6.77 -2.85
N GLN A 37 1.44 -7.51 -3.00
CA GLN A 37 1.60 -8.56 -4.00
C GLN A 37 2.08 -9.82 -3.32
N GLN A 38 1.50 -10.97 -3.70
CA GLN A 38 1.95 -12.25 -3.15
C GLN A 38 3.36 -12.54 -3.66
N TYR A 39 4.26 -12.85 -2.75
CA TYR A 39 5.70 -12.90 -3.05
C TYR A 39 6.08 -14.06 -3.96
N ASP A 40 5.38 -15.19 -3.89
CA ASP A 40 5.77 -16.41 -4.62
C ASP A 40 4.99 -16.62 -5.91
N THR A 41 3.86 -15.94 -6.10
CA THR A 41 3.02 -16.10 -7.30
C THR A 41 3.00 -14.85 -8.16
N GLY A 42 3.29 -13.69 -7.58
CA GLY A 42 3.13 -12.41 -8.27
C GLY A 42 1.71 -11.89 -8.30
N GLU A 43 0.78 -12.57 -7.64
CA GLU A 43 -0.61 -12.15 -7.59
C GLU A 43 -0.74 -10.81 -6.88
N VAL A 44 -1.40 -9.84 -7.52
CA VAL A 44 -1.66 -8.55 -6.89
C VAL A 44 -2.88 -8.70 -5.99
N LEU A 45 -2.74 -8.34 -4.72
CA LEU A 45 -3.74 -8.64 -3.70
C LEU A 45 -4.63 -7.46 -3.40
N MET A 46 -4.05 -6.28 -3.21
CA MET A 46 -4.82 -5.10 -2.84
C MET A 46 -3.96 -3.86 -3.00
N LEU A 47 -4.61 -2.70 -2.92
CA LEU A 47 -3.94 -1.41 -2.77
C LEU A 47 -4.45 -0.76 -1.51
N GLY A 48 -3.53 -0.30 -0.66
CA GLY A 48 -3.85 0.49 0.52
C GLY A 48 -3.05 1.77 0.49
N TRP A 49 -3.16 2.56 1.57
CA TRP A 49 -2.47 3.84 1.67
C TRP A 49 -1.52 3.82 2.86
N MET A 50 -0.38 4.46 2.70
CA MET A 50 0.60 4.58 3.78
C MET A 50 1.07 6.02 3.88
N ASP A 51 1.13 6.54 5.10
CA ASP A 51 1.93 7.72 5.37
C ASP A 51 3.33 7.26 5.80
N ASP A 52 4.19 8.20 6.19
CA ASP A 52 5.55 7.86 6.59
C ASP A 52 5.58 6.86 7.75
N GLU A 53 4.71 7.06 8.74
CA GLU A 53 4.71 6.18 9.90
C GLU A 53 4.19 4.78 9.57
N ALA A 54 3.18 4.67 8.71
CA ALA A 54 2.68 3.36 8.27
C ALA A 54 3.79 2.59 7.54
N LEU A 55 4.55 3.29 6.69
CA LEU A 55 5.69 2.68 6.00
C LEU A 55 6.74 2.24 7.01
N HIS A 56 7.06 3.09 7.99
CA HIS A 56 8.03 2.75 9.03
C HIS A 56 7.60 1.47 9.78
N ARG A 57 6.35 1.39 10.18
CA ARG A 57 5.85 0.21 10.90
C ARG A 57 5.88 -1.04 10.03
N THR A 58 5.56 -0.89 8.74
CA THR A 58 5.64 -2.02 7.81
C THR A 58 7.08 -2.53 7.70
N LEU A 59 8.05 -1.61 7.61
CA LEU A 59 9.46 -1.96 7.50
C LEU A 59 10.01 -2.62 8.76
N THR A 60 9.55 -2.20 9.93
CA THR A 60 10.15 -2.62 11.21
C THR A 60 9.43 -3.76 11.88
N THR A 61 8.12 -3.90 11.68
CA THR A 61 7.35 -4.95 12.34
C THR A 61 7.20 -6.20 11.49
N GLY A 62 7.39 -6.08 10.17
CA GLY A 62 7.16 -7.21 9.27
C GLY A 62 5.69 -7.47 9.00
N ARG A 63 4.80 -6.59 9.44
CA ARG A 63 3.36 -6.67 9.21
C ARG A 63 2.92 -5.45 8.44
N CYS A 64 2.15 -5.64 7.35
CA CYS A 64 1.67 -4.51 6.57
C CYS A 64 0.76 -3.63 7.41
N THR A 65 1.15 -2.37 7.53
CA THR A 65 0.41 -1.35 8.27
C THR A 65 0.03 -0.26 7.30
N TYR A 66 -1.23 0.13 7.33
CA TYR A 66 -1.80 1.11 6.40
C TYR A 66 -2.41 2.27 7.17
N TRP A 67 -2.68 3.35 6.44
CA TRP A 67 -3.42 4.50 6.96
C TRP A 67 -4.81 4.50 6.33
N SER A 68 -5.85 4.52 7.16
CA SER A 68 -7.22 4.62 6.69
C SER A 68 -7.56 6.10 6.47
N ARG A 69 -7.83 6.47 5.22
CA ARG A 69 -8.16 7.87 4.91
C ARG A 69 -9.54 8.25 5.46
N SER A 70 -10.48 7.31 5.47
CA SER A 70 -11.84 7.59 5.95
C SER A 70 -11.93 7.64 7.46
N ARG A 71 -11.23 6.73 8.14
CA ARG A 71 -11.27 6.66 9.62
C ARG A 71 -10.18 7.47 10.28
N ARG A 72 -9.17 7.89 9.49
CA ARG A 72 -8.04 8.68 9.97
C ARG A 72 -7.29 7.98 11.10
N GLU A 73 -6.96 6.72 10.86
CA GLU A 73 -6.25 5.90 11.83
C GLU A 73 -5.39 4.86 11.11
N TYR A 74 -4.39 4.36 11.83
CA TYR A 74 -3.58 3.24 11.34
C TYR A 74 -4.33 1.94 11.52
N TRP A 75 -4.07 1.00 10.61
CA TRP A 75 -4.59 -0.35 10.77
C TRP A 75 -3.57 -1.35 10.25
N VAL A 76 -3.46 -2.48 10.96
CA VAL A 76 -2.55 -3.56 10.60
C VAL A 76 -3.38 -4.63 9.91
N LYS A 77 -2.98 -4.97 8.69
CA LYS A 77 -3.72 -5.95 7.90
C LYS A 77 -3.76 -7.29 8.62
N GLY A 78 -4.97 -7.80 8.85
CA GLY A 78 -5.18 -9.08 9.50
C GLY A 78 -5.16 -9.06 11.02
N ASP A 79 -5.02 -7.87 11.63
CA ASP A 79 -4.92 -7.77 13.09
C ASP A 79 -6.17 -8.30 13.79
N THR A 80 -7.34 -8.12 13.16
CA THR A 80 -8.60 -8.62 13.70
C THR A 80 -9.05 -9.91 13.01
N SER A 81 -8.94 -9.97 11.68
CA SER A 81 -9.44 -11.10 10.89
C SER A 81 -8.52 -12.31 10.90
N GLY A 82 -7.25 -12.13 11.25
CA GLY A 82 -6.24 -13.18 11.12
C GLY A 82 -5.66 -13.31 9.72
N HIS A 83 -6.18 -12.58 8.74
CA HIS A 83 -5.70 -12.64 7.35
C HIS A 83 -4.51 -11.69 7.18
N VAL A 84 -3.43 -11.97 7.88
CA VAL A 84 -2.26 -11.09 7.95
C VAL A 84 -1.45 -11.11 6.66
N GLN A 85 -0.69 -10.05 6.47
CA GLN A 85 0.28 -9.94 5.38
C GLN A 85 1.68 -9.89 5.99
N HIS A 86 2.42 -10.99 5.90
CA HIS A 86 3.80 -11.05 6.37
C HIS A 86 4.70 -10.45 5.31
N VAL A 87 5.44 -9.41 5.66
CA VAL A 87 6.28 -8.67 4.73
C VAL A 87 7.50 -9.49 4.33
N LYS A 88 7.72 -9.62 3.02
CA LYS A 88 8.91 -10.27 2.46
C LYS A 88 9.88 -9.26 1.88
N SER A 89 9.39 -8.24 1.20
CA SER A 89 10.22 -7.16 0.67
C SER A 89 9.39 -5.90 0.46
N VAL A 90 10.06 -4.76 0.46
CA VAL A 90 9.44 -3.46 0.25
C VAL A 90 10.32 -2.68 -0.72
N ALA A 91 9.71 -2.11 -1.75
CA ALA A 91 10.42 -1.31 -2.73
C ALA A 91 9.61 -0.06 -3.08
N LEU A 92 10.32 0.99 -3.46
CA LEU A 92 9.70 2.17 -4.06
C LEU A 92 9.79 2.02 -5.56
N ASP A 93 8.83 2.63 -6.27
CA ASP A 93 8.95 2.67 -7.73
C ASP A 93 10.00 3.70 -8.15
N CYS A 94 10.18 3.88 -9.47
CA CYS A 94 11.33 4.63 -9.99
C CYS A 94 11.34 6.10 -9.58
N ASP A 95 10.19 6.70 -9.30
CA ASP A 95 10.11 8.10 -8.90
C ASP A 95 9.62 8.29 -7.46
N GLY A 96 9.50 7.20 -6.70
CA GLY A 96 9.25 7.30 -5.27
C GLY A 96 7.82 7.64 -4.88
N ASP A 97 6.85 7.42 -5.77
CA ASP A 97 5.46 7.77 -5.49
C ASP A 97 4.55 6.56 -5.21
N THR A 98 5.09 5.35 -5.26
CA THR A 98 4.33 4.12 -5.01
C THR A 98 5.19 3.13 -4.26
N VAL A 99 4.59 2.43 -3.32
CA VAL A 99 5.27 1.39 -2.54
C VAL A 99 4.77 0.03 -3.02
N LEU A 100 5.71 -0.88 -3.30
CA LEU A 100 5.38 -2.28 -3.58
C LEU A 100 5.81 -3.12 -2.39
N VAL A 101 4.86 -3.79 -1.75
CA VAL A 101 5.14 -4.69 -0.64
C VAL A 101 4.87 -6.10 -1.09
N LYS A 102 5.91 -6.92 -1.17
CA LYS A 102 5.73 -8.34 -1.43
C LYS A 102 5.52 -9.03 -0.09
N VAL A 103 4.43 -9.79 -0.01
CA VAL A 103 3.98 -10.35 1.25
C VAL A 103 3.64 -11.83 1.10
N ASP A 104 3.55 -12.51 2.24
CA ASP A 104 2.90 -13.80 2.31
C ASP A 104 1.52 -13.57 2.93
N GLN A 105 0.49 -13.61 2.08
CA GLN A 105 -0.89 -13.35 2.50
C GLN A 105 -1.51 -14.60 3.09
N VAL A 106 -1.96 -14.48 4.33
CA VAL A 106 -2.74 -15.54 4.98
C VAL A 106 -4.21 -15.31 4.64
N GLY A 107 -4.82 -16.31 3.99
CA GLY A 107 -6.24 -16.21 3.64
C GLY A 107 -6.56 -15.16 2.60
N ALA A 108 -7.76 -14.58 2.71
CA ALA A 108 -8.26 -13.62 1.74
C ALA A 108 -7.76 -12.21 2.06
N ALA A 109 -7.34 -11.48 1.04
CA ALA A 109 -6.94 -10.08 1.21
C ALA A 109 -8.16 -9.16 1.30
N CYS A 110 -9.22 -9.48 0.58
CA CYS A 110 -10.42 -8.63 0.53
C CYS A 110 -11.38 -8.95 1.68
N HIS A 111 -12.02 -7.91 2.22
CA HIS A 111 -13.00 -8.09 3.29
C HIS A 111 -14.24 -8.87 2.82
N THR A 112 -14.44 -9.01 1.50
CA THR A 112 -15.51 -9.82 0.95
C THR A 112 -15.24 -11.31 1.04
N GLY A 113 -14.01 -11.71 1.39
CA GLY A 113 -13.59 -13.10 1.41
C GLY A 113 -12.84 -13.53 0.16
N ASP A 114 -12.74 -12.68 -0.85
CA ASP A 114 -11.97 -12.98 -2.05
C ASP A 114 -10.47 -12.94 -1.77
N ARG A 115 -9.72 -13.82 -2.41
CA ARG A 115 -8.27 -13.89 -2.24
C ARG A 115 -7.62 -12.54 -2.55
N THR A 116 -8.06 -11.89 -3.62
CA THR A 116 -7.58 -10.57 -4.00
C THR A 116 -8.76 -9.61 -4.10
N CYS A 117 -8.50 -8.34 -3.77
CA CYS A 117 -9.51 -7.30 -3.92
C CYS A 117 -9.94 -7.11 -5.38
N PHE A 118 -9.12 -7.55 -6.32
CA PHE A 118 -9.38 -7.36 -7.75
C PHE A 118 -10.24 -8.46 -8.35
N ASP A 119 -10.70 -9.42 -7.55
CA ASP A 119 -11.69 -10.40 -7.98
C ASP A 119 -13.13 -9.90 -7.76
N ALA A 120 -13.31 -8.82 -7.01
CA ALA A 120 -14.64 -8.41 -6.58
C ALA A 120 -15.47 -7.80 -7.70
N ASP A 121 -14.83 -7.14 -8.66
CA ASP A 121 -15.56 -6.41 -9.72
C ASP A 121 -14.73 -6.37 -11.00
N VAL A 122 -14.79 -7.46 -11.75
CA VAL A 122 -13.98 -7.60 -12.97
C VAL A 122 -14.70 -6.92 -14.13
N LEU A 123 -14.03 -5.95 -14.75
CA LEU A 123 -14.60 -5.19 -15.86
C LEU A 123 -14.42 -5.89 -17.21
N LEU A 124 -13.31 -6.61 -17.38
CA LEU A 124 -12.99 -7.34 -18.59
C LEU A 124 -12.13 -8.55 -18.24
N ALA A 125 -12.68 -9.75 -18.37
CA ALA A 125 -11.97 -10.96 -17.96
C ALA A 125 -10.91 -11.38 -18.99
N ASP A 126 -11.25 -11.29 -20.26
CA ASP A 126 -10.35 -11.68 -21.33
C ASP A 126 -10.34 -10.62 -22.42
N ALA A 127 -9.14 -10.32 -22.92
CA ALA A 127 -9.02 -9.40 -24.04
C ALA A 127 -9.58 -10.04 -25.30
N PRO A 128 -10.11 -9.24 -26.25
CA PRO A 128 -10.50 -9.79 -27.56
C PRO A 128 -9.37 -10.54 -28.21
N ALA A 129 -9.72 -11.57 -29.03
CA ALA A 129 -8.72 -12.50 -29.60
C ALA A 129 -7.62 -11.78 -30.37
N GLY A 130 -7.94 -10.72 -31.10
CA GLY A 130 -6.93 -9.98 -31.83
C GLY A 130 -5.89 -9.33 -30.94
N ARG A 131 -6.24 -9.01 -29.70
CA ARG A 131 -5.29 -8.47 -28.75
C ARG A 131 -4.38 -9.52 -28.18
N ALA A 132 -4.93 -10.71 -27.94
CA ALA A 132 -4.16 -11.78 -27.34
C ALA A 132 -2.94 -12.15 -28.18
N ALA A 133 -2.98 -11.91 -29.48
CA ALA A 133 -1.87 -12.20 -30.36
C ALA A 133 -0.72 -11.20 -30.26
N ARG A 134 -0.91 -10.10 -29.56
CA ARG A 134 0.12 -9.06 -29.44
C ARG A 134 1.06 -9.41 -28.31
N GLN A 135 2.28 -9.59 -28.63
CA GLN A 135 3.28 -9.96 -27.63
C GLN A 135 4.51 -9.08 -27.70
#